data_222e1e6b7cecb5359dd707e292d6d937
#
_entry.id   222e1e6b7cecb5359dd707e292d6d937
#
_cell.length_a   1.000
_cell.length_b   1.000
_cell.length_c   1.000
_cell.angle_alpha   90.00
_cell.angle_beta   90.00
_cell.angle_gamma   90.00
#
_symmetry.space_group_name_H-M   'P 1'
#
loop_
_entity.id
_entity.type
_entity.pdbx_description
1 polymer ?
#
loop_
_entity_poly.entity_id
_entity_poly.type
_entity_poly.pdbx_seq_one_letter_code
_entity_poly.pdbx_strand_id
1 'polypeptide(L)'
;MKNHLLSALLVSGLIASPAQAKLRVFACEPEWGSLVHELAGDKVDVDVATSAMQDVHQIEAKPSLIAKIRRADLTVCSGAELEVGWLPQLVRQSGNQKVAGGNGVFSAASQVATLQKPAKLDRASGDVHPQGNPHIQMDPYRMLTVAKALGARLALLDPANAAFYQQRLADFSTRWSAATKKWETRAAPLKGRNIVVQHDAWIYLTNWLGIKQIGALEPKPGVPPTSAHLAGLVAITKSSNTLAIIRASYQDPKASEWLSERTGVPAIALPFTVGGNPESKDLFGMFDSTIDKLLGAAR
;
A
#
# COMPACT_ATOMS: atom_id res chain seq x y z
N MET A 1 -37.63 4.39 -75.49
CA MET A 1 -37.22 3.55 -74.36
C MET A 1 -36.22 4.34 -73.54
N LYS A 2 -36.63 4.90 -72.40
CA LYS A 2 -35.75 5.70 -71.52
C LYS A 2 -35.45 4.84 -70.26
N ASN A 3 -34.18 4.46 -70.12
CA ASN A 3 -33.69 3.73 -68.94
C ASN A 3 -33.38 4.74 -67.81
N HIS A 4 -34.08 4.63 -66.70
CA HIS A 4 -33.75 5.36 -65.48
C HIS A 4 -32.89 4.43 -64.61
N LEU A 5 -31.58 4.76 -64.48
CA LEU A 5 -30.68 4.20 -63.48
C LEU A 5 -30.99 4.88 -62.16
N LEU A 6 -31.49 4.08 -61.18
CA LEU A 6 -31.58 4.48 -59.78
C LEU A 6 -30.21 4.24 -59.12
N SER A 7 -29.50 5.29 -58.80
CA SER A 7 -28.29 5.19 -57.95
C SER A 7 -28.71 5.18 -56.48
N ALA A 8 -28.55 4.05 -55.83
CA ALA A 8 -28.72 3.92 -54.38
C ALA A 8 -27.46 4.46 -53.63
N LEU A 9 -27.60 5.60 -52.98
CA LEU A 9 -26.60 6.09 -52.05
C LEU A 9 -26.66 5.30 -50.74
N LEU A 10 -25.64 4.47 -50.50
CA LEU A 10 -25.39 3.86 -49.17
C LEU A 10 -24.78 4.95 -48.25
N VAL A 11 -25.62 5.46 -47.36
CA VAL A 11 -25.15 6.31 -46.22
C VAL A 11 -24.60 5.38 -45.14
N SER A 12 -23.30 5.20 -45.10
CA SER A 12 -22.59 4.53 -43.98
C SER A 12 -22.62 5.47 -42.78
N GLY A 13 -23.58 5.27 -41.88
CA GLY A 13 -23.63 5.96 -40.61
C GLY A 13 -22.45 5.57 -39.73
N LEU A 14 -21.48 6.47 -39.54
CA LEU A 14 -20.48 6.35 -38.50
C LEU A 14 -21.19 6.41 -37.15
N ILE A 15 -21.38 5.24 -36.50
CA ILE A 15 -21.85 5.14 -35.13
C ILE A 15 -20.64 5.60 -34.28
N ALA A 16 -20.59 6.89 -33.90
CA ALA A 16 -19.68 7.36 -32.89
C ALA A 16 -20.07 6.71 -31.57
N SER A 17 -19.26 5.74 -31.12
CA SER A 17 -19.41 5.22 -29.76
C SER A 17 -19.23 6.39 -28.78
N PRO A 18 -20.18 6.57 -27.83
CA PRO A 18 -20.01 7.63 -26.83
C PRO A 18 -18.71 7.38 -26.09
N ALA A 19 -17.86 8.40 -25.99
CA ALA A 19 -16.67 8.33 -25.15
C ALA A 19 -17.12 8.09 -23.71
N GLN A 20 -16.95 6.88 -23.23
CA GLN A 20 -17.28 6.55 -21.85
C GLN A 20 -16.31 7.28 -20.92
N ALA A 21 -16.86 8.02 -19.95
CA ALA A 21 -16.03 8.71 -18.96
C ALA A 21 -15.22 7.68 -18.17
N LYS A 22 -13.93 7.93 -17.98
CA LYS A 22 -13.05 7.06 -17.21
C LYS A 22 -13.54 6.92 -15.77
N LEU A 23 -13.40 5.73 -15.22
CA LEU A 23 -13.64 5.47 -13.80
C LEU A 23 -12.64 6.29 -12.97
N ARG A 24 -13.14 7.02 -11.97
CA ARG A 24 -12.32 7.84 -11.07
C ARG A 24 -12.07 7.10 -9.77
N VAL A 25 -10.79 6.85 -9.48
CA VAL A 25 -10.36 6.13 -8.29
C VAL A 25 -9.64 7.09 -7.33
N PHE A 26 -10.08 7.09 -6.07
CA PHE A 26 -9.39 7.77 -4.98
C PHE A 26 -8.61 6.71 -4.18
N ALA A 27 -7.29 6.66 -4.36
CA ALA A 27 -6.41 5.80 -3.60
C ALA A 27 -5.94 6.52 -2.34
N CYS A 28 -6.05 5.86 -1.18
CA CYS A 28 -5.62 6.46 0.08
C CYS A 28 -4.10 6.56 0.15
N GLU A 29 -3.39 5.51 -0.20
CA GLU A 29 -1.93 5.43 -0.16
C GLU A 29 -1.34 5.16 -1.55
N PRO A 30 -0.06 5.54 -1.77
CA PRO A 30 0.61 5.41 -3.08
C PRO A 30 0.68 3.98 -3.61
N GLU A 31 0.82 2.96 -2.77
CA GLU A 31 0.84 1.55 -3.19
C GLU A 31 -0.48 1.14 -3.84
N TRP A 32 -1.62 1.61 -3.32
CA TRP A 32 -2.92 1.33 -3.94
C TRP A 32 -3.12 2.08 -5.24
N GLY A 33 -2.64 3.32 -5.32
CA GLY A 33 -2.62 4.07 -6.57
C GLY A 33 -1.79 3.35 -7.64
N SER A 34 -0.61 2.86 -7.27
CA SER A 34 0.27 2.10 -8.15
C SER A 34 -0.37 0.78 -8.58
N LEU A 35 -1.04 0.07 -7.66
CA LEU A 35 -1.76 -1.17 -8.00
C LEU A 35 -2.92 -0.92 -8.97
N VAL A 36 -3.69 0.16 -8.77
CA VAL A 36 -4.76 0.54 -9.70
C VAL A 36 -4.19 0.81 -11.10
N HIS A 37 -3.06 1.53 -11.22
CA HIS A 37 -2.39 1.77 -12.50
C HIS A 37 -1.90 0.48 -13.17
N GLU A 38 -1.36 -0.46 -12.39
CA GLU A 38 -0.97 -1.78 -12.92
C GLU A 38 -2.17 -2.52 -13.52
N LEU A 39 -3.32 -2.49 -12.85
CA LEU A 39 -4.50 -3.26 -13.25
C LEU A 39 -5.38 -2.56 -14.28
N ALA A 40 -5.38 -1.24 -14.33
CA ALA A 40 -6.33 -0.48 -15.13
C ALA A 40 -5.69 0.44 -16.19
N GLY A 41 -4.38 0.67 -16.12
CA GLY A 41 -3.65 1.49 -17.09
C GLY A 41 -4.30 2.87 -17.29
N ASP A 42 -4.57 3.21 -18.55
CA ASP A 42 -5.18 4.47 -18.97
C ASP A 42 -6.71 4.51 -18.91
N LYS A 43 -7.37 3.42 -18.51
CA LYS A 43 -8.85 3.32 -18.42
C LYS A 43 -9.43 4.00 -17.19
N VAL A 44 -8.59 4.39 -16.23
CA VAL A 44 -8.99 5.05 -14.99
C VAL A 44 -8.22 6.34 -14.78
N ASP A 45 -8.83 7.27 -14.04
CA ASP A 45 -8.13 8.42 -13.47
C ASP A 45 -7.92 8.17 -11.98
N VAL A 46 -6.67 8.26 -11.50
CA VAL A 46 -6.31 7.98 -10.11
C VAL A 46 -5.88 9.24 -9.39
N ASP A 47 -6.57 9.56 -8.31
CA ASP A 47 -6.16 10.57 -7.34
C ASP A 47 -5.59 9.87 -6.11
N VAL A 48 -4.32 10.08 -5.78
CA VAL A 48 -3.70 9.58 -4.55
C VAL A 48 -3.82 10.64 -3.45
N ALA A 49 -4.24 10.21 -2.25
CA ALA A 49 -4.50 11.12 -1.13
C ALA A 49 -3.23 11.51 -0.39
N THR A 50 -2.32 10.57 -0.22
CA THR A 50 -1.10 10.74 0.58
C THR A 50 0.16 10.61 -0.27
N SER A 51 1.29 10.90 0.33
CA SER A 51 2.61 10.68 -0.27
C SER A 51 3.44 9.77 0.64
N ALA A 52 4.51 9.20 0.10
CA ALA A 52 5.41 8.32 0.84
C ALA A 52 6.15 9.01 2.01
N MET A 53 6.09 10.33 2.08
CA MET A 53 6.74 11.13 3.14
C MET A 53 5.74 11.64 4.19
N GLN A 54 4.56 11.02 4.28
CA GLN A 54 3.50 11.35 5.24
C GLN A 54 3.16 10.15 6.11
N ASP A 55 2.84 10.40 7.37
CA ASP A 55 2.23 9.42 8.24
C ASP A 55 0.75 9.27 7.88
N VAL A 56 0.38 8.09 7.42
CA VAL A 56 -0.99 7.81 6.95
C VAL A 56 -2.03 7.77 8.06
N HIS A 57 -1.61 7.64 9.33
CA HIS A 57 -2.51 7.72 10.48
C HIS A 57 -2.98 9.17 10.74
N GLN A 58 -2.18 10.17 10.30
CA GLN A 58 -2.35 11.57 10.67
C GLN A 58 -2.48 12.49 9.45
N ILE A 59 -3.51 12.25 8.63
CA ILE A 59 -3.80 13.07 7.46
C ILE A 59 -4.88 14.10 7.77
N GLU A 60 -4.64 15.35 7.38
CA GLU A 60 -5.64 16.41 7.49
C GLU A 60 -6.66 16.34 6.35
N ALA A 61 -7.93 16.50 6.70
CA ALA A 61 -9.03 16.58 5.73
C ALA A 61 -9.03 17.92 4.98
N LYS A 62 -8.08 18.10 4.05
CA LYS A 62 -7.92 19.35 3.27
C LYS A 62 -9.00 19.49 2.21
N PRO A 63 -9.41 20.75 1.84
CA PRO A 63 -10.40 21.00 0.78
C PRO A 63 -10.06 20.33 -0.55
N SER A 64 -8.76 20.23 -0.89
CA SER A 64 -8.30 19.54 -2.10
C SER A 64 -8.62 18.04 -2.08
N LEU A 65 -8.47 17.35 -0.95
CA LEU A 65 -8.84 15.94 -0.80
C LEU A 65 -10.36 15.75 -0.85
N ILE A 66 -11.13 16.68 -0.24
CA ILE A 66 -12.60 16.67 -0.31
C ILE A 66 -13.05 16.81 -1.78
N ALA A 67 -12.43 17.69 -2.56
CA ALA A 67 -12.74 17.87 -3.97
C ALA A 67 -12.41 16.63 -4.81
N LYS A 68 -11.32 15.91 -4.49
CA LYS A 68 -10.93 14.65 -5.15
C LYS A 68 -11.94 13.54 -4.86
N ILE A 69 -12.22 13.25 -3.58
CA ILE A 69 -13.12 12.17 -3.18
C ILE A 69 -14.58 12.42 -3.62
N ARG A 70 -14.99 13.72 -3.75
CA ARG A 70 -16.31 14.08 -4.27
C ARG A 70 -16.56 13.55 -5.68
N ARG A 71 -15.52 13.41 -6.48
CA ARG A 71 -15.60 12.94 -7.88
C ARG A 71 -15.35 11.46 -8.02
N ALA A 72 -14.89 10.78 -6.98
CA ALA A 72 -14.51 9.38 -7.03
C ALA A 72 -15.72 8.46 -7.25
N ASP A 73 -15.50 7.44 -8.04
CA ASP A 73 -16.43 6.33 -8.23
C ASP A 73 -16.05 5.14 -7.33
N LEU A 74 -14.77 5.06 -6.94
CA LEU A 74 -14.18 4.02 -6.10
C LEU A 74 -13.14 4.64 -5.16
N THR A 75 -13.17 4.26 -3.87
CA THR A 75 -12.05 4.43 -2.96
C THR A 75 -11.28 3.12 -2.82
N VAL A 76 -9.94 3.17 -2.84
CA VAL A 76 -9.05 2.03 -2.61
C VAL A 76 -8.10 2.39 -1.49
N CYS A 77 -8.28 1.79 -0.32
CA CYS A 77 -7.59 2.13 0.92
C CYS A 77 -7.07 0.86 1.60
N SER A 78 -6.11 0.99 2.51
CA SER A 78 -5.62 -0.13 3.32
C SER A 78 -6.74 -0.74 4.16
N GLY A 79 -7.53 0.09 4.81
CA GLY A 79 -8.60 -0.38 5.71
C GLY A 79 -8.05 -0.87 7.05
N ALA A 80 -8.78 -1.75 7.73
CA ALA A 80 -8.49 -2.18 9.10
C ALA A 80 -8.25 -1.00 10.05
N GLU A 81 -9.01 0.10 9.83
CA GLU A 81 -8.98 1.35 10.61
C GLU A 81 -7.68 2.17 10.45
N LEU A 82 -6.86 1.94 9.43
CA LEU A 82 -5.67 2.79 9.18
C LEU A 82 -6.08 4.25 8.96
N GLU A 83 -7.09 4.46 8.12
CA GLU A 83 -7.55 5.79 7.70
C GLU A 83 -8.70 6.34 8.58
N VAL A 84 -8.97 5.70 9.73
CA VAL A 84 -10.14 6.04 10.59
C VAL A 84 -10.12 7.49 11.06
N GLY A 85 -8.95 8.08 11.25
CA GLY A 85 -8.76 9.46 11.69
C GLY A 85 -9.19 10.53 10.68
N TRP A 86 -9.27 10.20 9.38
CA TRP A 86 -9.45 11.21 8.34
C TRP A 86 -10.42 10.82 7.21
N LEU A 87 -10.40 9.60 6.71
CA LEU A 87 -11.21 9.18 5.57
C LEU A 87 -12.73 9.30 5.81
N PRO A 88 -13.28 8.89 6.98
CA PRO A 88 -14.72 9.07 7.24
C PRO A 88 -15.17 10.54 7.21
N GLN A 89 -14.32 11.46 7.64
CA GLN A 89 -14.59 12.89 7.58
C GLN A 89 -14.60 13.40 6.13
N LEU A 90 -13.63 12.99 5.30
CA LEU A 90 -13.59 13.33 3.87
C LEU A 90 -14.85 12.84 3.16
N VAL A 91 -15.24 11.58 3.37
CA VAL A 91 -16.45 11.00 2.77
C VAL A 91 -17.68 11.81 3.14
N ARG A 92 -17.89 12.11 4.43
CA ARG A 92 -19.03 12.93 4.89
C ARG A 92 -19.05 14.32 4.28
N GLN A 93 -17.91 15.02 4.29
CA GLN A 93 -17.81 16.39 3.76
C GLN A 93 -17.92 16.44 2.23
N SER A 94 -17.56 15.38 1.54
CA SER A 94 -17.69 15.30 0.07
C SER A 94 -19.15 15.20 -0.39
N GLY A 95 -20.03 14.60 0.43
CA GLY A 95 -21.40 14.27 0.07
C GLY A 95 -21.53 13.19 -1.01
N ASN A 96 -20.44 12.51 -1.35
CA ASN A 96 -20.41 11.50 -2.42
C ASN A 96 -20.95 10.16 -1.92
N GLN A 97 -22.19 9.83 -2.29
CA GLN A 97 -22.83 8.58 -1.90
C GLN A 97 -22.22 7.33 -2.56
N LYS A 98 -21.53 7.47 -3.70
CA LYS A 98 -20.89 6.34 -4.38
C LYS A 98 -19.80 5.70 -3.49
N VAL A 99 -19.08 6.50 -2.72
CA VAL A 99 -17.97 6.07 -1.86
C VAL A 99 -18.32 6.09 -0.37
N ALA A 100 -19.60 6.22 -0.03
CA ALA A 100 -20.09 6.12 1.34
C ALA A 100 -20.30 4.67 1.81
N GLY A 101 -20.22 3.71 0.88
CA GLY A 101 -20.38 2.27 1.16
C GLY A 101 -20.49 1.43 -0.12
N GLY A 102 -20.85 0.15 0.04
CA GLY A 102 -21.10 -0.76 -1.07
C GLY A 102 -19.90 -0.96 -2.00
N ASN A 103 -20.17 -1.03 -3.30
CA ASN A 103 -19.15 -1.31 -4.31
C ASN A 103 -18.16 -0.16 -4.54
N GLY A 104 -18.47 1.05 -4.12
CA GLY A 104 -17.59 2.21 -4.23
C GLY A 104 -16.51 2.27 -3.14
N VAL A 105 -16.48 1.30 -2.21
CA VAL A 105 -15.45 1.20 -1.16
C VAL A 105 -14.70 -0.10 -1.31
N PHE A 106 -13.38 -0.03 -1.41
CA PHE A 106 -12.49 -1.18 -1.44
C PHE A 106 -11.45 -1.04 -0.33
N SER A 107 -11.51 -1.96 0.65
CA SER A 107 -10.52 -2.11 1.71
C SER A 107 -9.61 -3.28 1.40
N ALA A 108 -8.31 -3.03 1.26
CA ALA A 108 -7.33 -4.05 0.92
C ALA A 108 -7.18 -5.10 2.04
N ALA A 109 -7.15 -4.65 3.30
CA ALA A 109 -7.04 -5.55 4.45
C ALA A 109 -8.24 -6.49 4.60
N SER A 110 -9.42 -6.10 4.09
CA SER A 110 -10.60 -6.98 4.09
C SER A 110 -10.50 -8.14 3.10
N GLN A 111 -9.53 -8.13 2.19
CA GLN A 111 -9.33 -9.17 1.19
C GLN A 111 -8.39 -10.29 1.66
N VAL A 112 -7.76 -10.12 2.81
CA VAL A 112 -6.72 -11.02 3.32
C VAL A 112 -6.86 -11.27 4.81
N ALA A 113 -6.23 -12.33 5.30
CA ALA A 113 -6.09 -12.53 6.75
C ALA A 113 -5.07 -11.53 7.31
N THR A 114 -5.52 -10.68 8.25
CA THR A 114 -4.66 -9.74 8.97
C THR A 114 -3.93 -10.42 10.12
N LEU A 115 -2.71 -9.96 10.39
CA LEU A 115 -1.88 -10.39 11.52
C LEU A 115 -2.05 -9.46 12.72
N GLN A 116 -1.56 -9.84 13.89
CA GLN A 116 -1.56 -9.04 15.12
C GLN A 116 -2.95 -8.52 15.53
N LYS A 117 -3.98 -9.34 15.42
CA LYS A 117 -5.29 -8.98 15.97
C LYS A 117 -5.19 -8.93 17.51
N PRO A 118 -5.50 -7.80 18.14
CA PRO A 118 -5.40 -7.67 19.58
C PRO A 118 -6.45 -8.54 20.28
N ALA A 119 -6.04 -9.26 21.33
CA ALA A 119 -6.98 -10.05 22.14
C ALA A 119 -7.95 -9.17 22.96
N LYS A 120 -7.53 -7.96 23.29
CA LYS A 120 -8.32 -6.94 23.99
C LYS A 120 -7.99 -5.57 23.39
N LEU A 121 -9.02 -4.74 23.24
CA LEU A 121 -8.87 -3.35 22.86
C LEU A 121 -8.70 -2.52 24.13
N ASP A 122 -7.54 -1.84 24.22
CA ASP A 122 -7.28 -0.87 25.28
C ASP A 122 -6.80 0.43 24.63
N ARG A 123 -7.50 1.52 24.92
CA ARG A 123 -7.12 2.88 24.47
C ARG A 123 -5.71 3.28 24.92
N ALA A 124 -5.20 2.69 26.01
CA ALA A 124 -3.86 2.91 26.49
C ALA A 124 -2.78 2.18 25.64
N SER A 125 -3.16 1.38 24.65
CA SER A 125 -2.25 0.60 23.82
C SER A 125 -1.67 1.37 22.62
N GLY A 126 -2.03 2.64 22.41
CA GLY A 126 -1.61 3.46 21.27
C GLY A 126 -2.45 3.20 20.02
N ASP A 127 -1.88 3.38 18.84
CA ASP A 127 -2.54 3.20 17.54
C ASP A 127 -2.72 1.70 17.22
N VAL A 128 -3.55 1.03 18.03
CA VAL A 128 -3.84 -0.40 17.87
C VAL A 128 -5.09 -0.58 17.02
N HIS A 129 -4.97 -1.38 15.97
CA HIS A 129 -6.03 -1.65 15.01
C HIS A 129 -6.85 -2.90 15.40
N PRO A 130 -8.16 -2.76 15.71
CA PRO A 130 -9.01 -3.87 16.15
C PRO A 130 -9.07 -5.05 15.18
N GLN A 131 -9.00 -4.75 13.89
CA GLN A 131 -9.08 -5.74 12.82
C GLN A 131 -7.73 -6.41 12.50
N GLY A 132 -6.67 -6.06 13.22
CA GLY A 132 -5.29 -6.47 13.00
C GLY A 132 -4.47 -5.42 12.28
N ASN A 133 -3.18 -5.65 12.18
CA ASN A 133 -2.23 -4.71 11.57
C ASN A 133 -2.60 -4.40 10.10
N PRO A 134 -2.79 -3.13 9.71
CA PRO A 134 -3.26 -2.74 8.38
C PRO A 134 -2.17 -2.71 7.30
N HIS A 135 -0.90 -2.79 7.67
CA HIS A 135 0.25 -2.56 6.77
C HIS A 135 0.58 -3.77 5.89
N ILE A 136 -0.46 -4.32 5.23
CA ILE A 136 -0.40 -5.58 4.47
C ILE A 136 0.41 -5.48 3.18
N GLN A 137 0.70 -4.27 2.71
CA GLN A 137 1.39 -3.99 1.45
C GLN A 137 2.82 -4.55 1.40
N MET A 138 3.40 -4.89 2.56
CA MET A 138 4.75 -5.43 2.67
C MET A 138 4.83 -6.96 2.53
N ASP A 139 3.74 -7.62 2.15
CA ASP A 139 3.69 -9.05 1.85
C ASP A 139 3.25 -9.27 0.38
N PRO A 140 4.11 -9.83 -0.49
CA PRO A 140 3.81 -9.98 -1.91
C PRO A 140 2.65 -10.95 -2.19
N TYR A 141 2.41 -11.92 -1.33
CA TYR A 141 1.28 -12.87 -1.48
C TYR A 141 -0.06 -12.20 -1.16
N ARG A 142 -0.07 -11.36 -0.12
CA ARG A 142 -1.25 -10.55 0.20
C ARG A 142 -1.53 -9.52 -0.88
N MET A 143 -0.48 -8.87 -1.41
CA MET A 143 -0.61 -7.93 -2.54
C MET A 143 -1.23 -8.61 -3.77
N LEU A 144 -0.83 -9.83 -4.11
CA LEU A 144 -1.42 -10.58 -5.21
C LEU A 144 -2.90 -10.92 -4.96
N THR A 145 -3.26 -11.25 -3.73
CA THR A 145 -4.66 -11.52 -3.34
C THR A 145 -5.51 -10.26 -3.47
N VAL A 146 -5.00 -9.13 -2.98
CA VAL A 146 -5.65 -7.81 -3.13
C VAL A 146 -5.79 -7.43 -4.61
N ALA A 147 -4.75 -7.64 -5.42
CA ALA A 147 -4.78 -7.36 -6.86
C ALA A 147 -5.91 -8.12 -7.58
N LYS A 148 -6.10 -9.40 -7.26
CA LYS A 148 -7.18 -10.22 -7.81
C LYS A 148 -8.56 -9.67 -7.45
N ALA A 149 -8.76 -9.33 -6.18
CA ALA A 149 -10.01 -8.76 -5.70
C ALA A 149 -10.28 -7.36 -6.30
N LEU A 150 -9.25 -6.53 -6.41
CA LEU A 150 -9.36 -5.19 -7.00
C LEU A 150 -9.64 -5.26 -8.50
N GLY A 151 -9.01 -6.17 -9.24
CA GLY A 151 -9.30 -6.40 -10.66
C GLY A 151 -10.76 -6.79 -10.91
N ALA A 152 -11.32 -7.66 -10.06
CA ALA A 152 -12.74 -8.01 -10.11
C ALA A 152 -13.65 -6.80 -9.78
N ARG A 153 -13.26 -5.95 -8.83
CA ARG A 153 -14.00 -4.73 -8.48
C ARG A 153 -14.00 -3.72 -9.63
N LEU A 154 -12.87 -3.52 -10.30
CA LEU A 154 -12.77 -2.64 -11.47
C LEU A 154 -13.67 -3.14 -12.61
N ALA A 155 -13.63 -4.44 -12.91
CA ALA A 155 -14.50 -5.04 -13.92
C ALA A 155 -16.01 -4.94 -13.59
N LEU A 156 -16.37 -4.98 -12.30
CA LEU A 156 -17.76 -4.79 -11.85
C LEU A 156 -18.22 -3.34 -12.05
N LEU A 157 -17.37 -2.35 -11.76
CA LEU A 157 -17.73 -0.93 -11.84
C LEU A 157 -17.66 -0.39 -13.27
N ASP A 158 -16.85 -0.98 -14.12
CA ASP A 158 -16.65 -0.61 -15.52
C ASP A 158 -16.67 -1.84 -16.42
N PRO A 159 -17.87 -2.43 -16.66
CA PRO A 159 -18.04 -3.66 -17.43
C PRO A 159 -17.55 -3.56 -18.88
N ALA A 160 -17.57 -2.37 -19.47
CA ALA A 160 -17.12 -2.15 -20.84
C ALA A 160 -15.60 -2.41 -21.01
N ASN A 161 -14.82 -2.21 -19.95
CA ASN A 161 -13.38 -2.47 -19.93
C ASN A 161 -13.01 -3.75 -19.15
N ALA A 162 -13.98 -4.61 -18.78
CA ALA A 162 -13.74 -5.79 -17.95
C ALA A 162 -12.66 -6.72 -18.52
N ALA A 163 -12.69 -6.99 -19.83
CA ALA A 163 -11.70 -7.85 -20.50
C ALA A 163 -10.29 -7.24 -20.45
N PHE A 164 -10.17 -5.91 -20.55
CA PHE A 164 -8.90 -5.21 -20.41
C PHE A 164 -8.33 -5.37 -18.99
N TYR A 165 -9.16 -5.19 -17.96
CA TYR A 165 -8.73 -5.36 -16.56
C TYR A 165 -8.30 -6.82 -16.27
N GLN A 166 -9.03 -7.80 -16.81
CA GLN A 166 -8.69 -9.22 -16.67
C GLN A 166 -7.35 -9.55 -17.32
N GLN A 167 -7.09 -9.03 -18.53
CA GLN A 167 -5.81 -9.24 -19.21
C GLN A 167 -4.65 -8.62 -18.43
N ARG A 168 -4.81 -7.38 -17.94
CA ARG A 168 -3.79 -6.71 -17.15
C ARG A 168 -3.53 -7.41 -15.82
N LEU A 169 -4.58 -7.91 -15.16
CA LEU A 169 -4.43 -8.71 -13.93
C LEU A 169 -3.64 -10.01 -14.19
N ALA A 170 -3.90 -10.68 -15.30
CA ALA A 170 -3.18 -11.91 -15.68
C ALA A 170 -1.69 -11.61 -15.90
N ASP A 171 -1.38 -10.54 -16.65
CA ASP A 171 -0.01 -10.07 -16.87
C ASP A 171 0.70 -9.68 -15.56
N PHE A 172 0.06 -8.82 -14.75
CA PHE A 172 0.58 -8.45 -13.43
C PHE A 172 0.84 -9.68 -12.57
N SER A 173 -0.11 -10.61 -12.49
CA SER A 173 0.01 -11.82 -11.66
C SER A 173 1.20 -12.68 -12.06
N THR A 174 1.47 -12.79 -13.38
CA THR A 174 2.60 -13.54 -13.93
C THR A 174 3.93 -12.87 -13.55
N ARG A 175 4.07 -11.57 -13.82
CA ARG A 175 5.27 -10.78 -13.49
C ARG A 175 5.53 -10.75 -11.99
N TRP A 176 4.45 -10.54 -11.19
CA TRP A 176 4.53 -10.46 -9.73
C TRP A 176 4.98 -11.77 -9.10
N SER A 177 4.41 -12.90 -9.56
CA SER A 177 4.79 -14.22 -9.07
C SER A 177 6.25 -14.57 -9.39
N ALA A 178 6.73 -14.19 -10.56
CA ALA A 178 8.14 -14.34 -10.94
C ALA A 178 9.06 -13.47 -10.08
N ALA A 179 8.66 -12.21 -9.85
CA ALA A 179 9.39 -11.27 -8.99
C ALA A 179 9.43 -11.76 -7.54
N THR A 180 8.31 -12.26 -7.00
CA THR A 180 8.23 -12.81 -5.63
C THR A 180 9.26 -13.93 -5.42
N LYS A 181 9.36 -14.89 -6.35
CA LYS A 181 10.35 -15.96 -6.29
C LYS A 181 11.79 -15.44 -6.31
N LYS A 182 12.06 -14.42 -7.16
CA LYS A 182 13.37 -13.76 -7.23
C LYS A 182 13.70 -13.06 -5.90
N TRP A 183 12.74 -12.35 -5.30
CA TRP A 183 12.92 -11.69 -4.01
C TRP A 183 13.21 -12.69 -2.89
N GLU A 184 12.46 -13.78 -2.81
CA GLU A 184 12.68 -14.84 -1.81
C GLU A 184 14.06 -15.49 -1.94
N THR A 185 14.48 -15.78 -3.18
CA THR A 185 15.83 -16.33 -3.44
C THR A 185 16.91 -15.36 -2.98
N ARG A 186 16.79 -14.07 -3.30
CA ARG A 186 17.75 -13.04 -2.88
C ARG A 186 17.75 -12.83 -1.37
N ALA A 187 16.58 -12.82 -0.74
CA ALA A 187 16.40 -12.57 0.68
C ALA A 187 16.71 -13.79 1.57
N ALA A 188 17.00 -14.97 1.01
CA ALA A 188 17.27 -16.19 1.80
C ALA A 188 18.31 -16.00 2.92
N PRO A 189 19.41 -15.22 2.77
CA PRO A 189 20.35 -14.94 3.85
C PRO A 189 19.79 -14.15 5.04
N LEU A 190 18.62 -13.52 4.88
CA LEU A 190 17.98 -12.72 5.92
C LEU A 190 17.15 -13.58 6.90
N LYS A 191 16.84 -14.81 6.53
CA LYS A 191 16.03 -15.71 7.34
C LYS A 191 16.64 -15.98 8.71
N GLY A 192 15.83 -15.80 9.76
CA GLY A 192 16.26 -15.97 11.15
C GLY A 192 17.07 -14.81 11.73
N ARG A 193 17.39 -13.77 10.92
CA ARG A 193 18.04 -12.55 11.42
C ARG A 193 17.08 -11.73 12.26
N ASN A 194 17.63 -10.94 13.16
CA ASN A 194 16.87 -10.08 14.07
C ASN A 194 16.89 -8.64 13.59
N ILE A 195 15.78 -7.92 13.79
CA ILE A 195 15.69 -6.47 13.56
C ILE A 195 15.03 -5.76 14.73
N VAL A 196 15.34 -4.47 14.88
CA VAL A 196 14.57 -3.52 15.67
C VAL A 196 13.84 -2.59 14.69
N VAL A 197 12.59 -2.26 14.97
CA VAL A 197 11.78 -1.38 14.12
C VAL A 197 11.51 -0.04 14.80
N GLN A 198 11.21 1.00 14.04
CA GLN A 198 10.74 2.27 14.63
C GLN A 198 9.32 2.10 15.15
N HIS A 199 8.40 1.76 14.28
CA HIS A 199 6.98 1.54 14.52
C HIS A 199 6.61 0.09 14.20
N ASP A 200 5.63 -0.48 14.91
CA ASP A 200 5.19 -1.89 14.71
C ASP A 200 4.31 -2.06 13.46
N ALA A 201 4.90 -1.81 12.31
CA ALA A 201 4.25 -1.85 11.01
C ALA A 201 4.85 -2.90 10.05
N TRP A 202 5.88 -3.63 10.47
CA TRP A 202 6.68 -4.46 9.58
C TRP A 202 6.37 -5.96 9.68
N ILE A 203 5.34 -6.35 10.44
CA ILE A 203 5.01 -7.75 10.71
C ILE A 203 4.81 -8.58 9.44
N TYR A 204 4.27 -8.01 8.38
CA TYR A 204 4.07 -8.72 7.12
C TYR A 204 5.38 -8.99 6.39
N LEU A 205 6.29 -8.01 6.35
CA LEU A 205 7.64 -8.17 5.79
C LEU A 205 8.43 -9.22 6.59
N THR A 206 8.41 -9.10 7.92
CA THR A 206 9.16 -10.00 8.80
C THR A 206 8.64 -11.42 8.74
N ASN A 207 7.31 -11.59 8.70
CA ASN A 207 6.68 -12.89 8.56
C ASN A 207 7.01 -13.53 7.21
N TRP A 208 6.94 -12.77 6.12
CA TRP A 208 7.27 -13.25 4.77
C TRP A 208 8.73 -13.70 4.65
N LEU A 209 9.68 -12.87 5.11
CA LEU A 209 11.12 -13.14 4.98
C LEU A 209 11.69 -14.04 6.09
N GLY A 210 10.89 -14.41 7.10
CA GLY A 210 11.34 -15.17 8.26
C GLY A 210 12.33 -14.41 9.14
N ILE A 211 12.26 -13.08 9.15
CA ILE A 211 13.02 -12.18 10.01
C ILE A 211 12.32 -12.07 11.36
N LYS A 212 13.05 -11.86 12.44
CA LYS A 212 12.50 -11.70 13.79
C LYS A 212 12.56 -10.25 14.23
N GLN A 213 11.42 -9.64 14.51
CA GLN A 213 11.34 -8.35 15.20
C GLN A 213 11.57 -8.60 16.69
N ILE A 214 12.65 -8.05 17.25
CA ILE A 214 13.04 -8.24 18.66
C ILE A 214 12.72 -7.03 19.53
N GLY A 215 12.30 -5.92 18.94
CA GLY A 215 11.90 -4.70 19.64
C GLY A 215 11.39 -3.63 18.69
N ALA A 216 10.73 -2.64 19.27
CA ALA A 216 10.32 -1.42 18.59
C ALA A 216 10.82 -0.20 19.35
N LEU A 217 11.25 0.86 18.64
CA LEU A 217 11.68 2.12 19.24
C LEU A 217 10.50 2.81 19.93
N GLU A 218 9.32 2.76 19.33
CA GLU A 218 8.08 3.17 19.98
C GLU A 218 7.68 2.15 21.03
N PRO A 219 7.52 2.53 22.31
CA PRO A 219 7.10 1.61 23.38
C PRO A 219 5.66 1.10 23.18
N LYS A 220 4.86 1.87 22.45
CA LYS A 220 3.52 1.57 21.94
C LYS A 220 3.36 2.25 20.60
N PRO A 221 2.59 1.71 19.64
CA PRO A 221 2.36 2.33 18.35
C PRO A 221 1.92 3.80 18.48
N GLY A 222 2.60 4.71 17.77
CA GLY A 222 2.32 6.15 17.79
C GLY A 222 2.82 6.89 19.05
N VAL A 223 3.47 6.21 20.00
CA VAL A 223 4.01 6.84 21.22
C VAL A 223 5.51 7.04 21.10
N PRO A 224 6.02 8.28 21.20
CA PRO A 224 7.45 8.56 21.11
C PRO A 224 8.27 7.78 22.16
N PRO A 225 9.51 7.34 21.84
CA PRO A 225 10.33 6.60 22.76
C PRO A 225 10.81 7.45 23.94
N THR A 226 10.84 6.83 25.12
CA THR A 226 11.49 7.42 26.30
C THR A 226 12.95 6.99 26.39
N SER A 227 13.78 7.77 27.08
CA SER A 227 15.21 7.43 27.32
C SER A 227 15.37 6.08 28.02
N ALA A 228 14.49 5.75 28.97
CA ALA A 228 14.52 4.46 29.68
C ALA A 228 14.20 3.30 28.74
N HIS A 229 13.20 3.44 27.87
CA HIS A 229 12.84 2.44 26.87
C HIS A 229 14.00 2.20 25.87
N LEU A 230 14.58 3.28 25.35
CA LEU A 230 15.72 3.19 24.45
C LEU A 230 16.94 2.52 25.09
N ALA A 231 17.24 2.83 26.38
CA ALA A 231 18.32 2.19 27.11
C ALA A 231 18.12 0.66 27.24
N GLY A 232 16.89 0.20 27.46
CA GLY A 232 16.55 -1.22 27.45
C GLY A 232 16.81 -1.89 26.09
N LEU A 233 16.53 -1.20 25.00
CA LEU A 233 16.77 -1.70 23.64
C LEU A 233 18.25 -1.87 23.33
N VAL A 234 19.16 -1.06 23.89
CA VAL A 234 20.61 -1.19 23.65
C VAL A 234 21.11 -2.60 24.01
N ALA A 235 20.72 -3.12 25.17
CA ALA A 235 21.14 -4.44 25.62
C ALA A 235 20.63 -5.54 24.69
N ILE A 236 19.34 -5.52 24.35
CA ILE A 236 18.69 -6.50 23.45
C ILE A 236 19.33 -6.46 22.07
N THR A 237 19.53 -5.27 21.52
CA THR A 237 20.10 -5.05 20.19
C THR A 237 21.51 -5.62 20.08
N LYS A 238 22.35 -5.38 21.09
CA LYS A 238 23.75 -5.87 21.13
C LYS A 238 23.84 -7.40 21.28
N SER A 239 22.99 -7.99 22.12
CA SER A 239 23.07 -9.43 22.45
C SER A 239 22.43 -10.35 21.40
N SER A 240 21.63 -9.81 20.46
CA SER A 240 20.74 -10.62 19.62
C SER A 240 21.18 -10.80 18.16
N ASN A 241 22.44 -10.52 17.80
CA ASN A 241 22.90 -10.56 16.40
C ASN A 241 21.95 -9.79 15.47
N THR A 242 21.65 -8.54 15.84
CA THR A 242 20.69 -7.69 15.13
C THR A 242 21.24 -7.24 13.78
N LEU A 243 20.45 -7.43 12.72
CA LEU A 243 20.79 -7.08 11.35
C LEU A 243 20.77 -5.56 11.14
N ALA A 244 19.66 -4.94 11.55
CA ALA A 244 19.41 -3.52 11.33
C ALA A 244 18.38 -2.97 12.31
N ILE A 245 18.39 -1.66 12.46
CA ILE A 245 17.33 -0.85 13.05
C ILE A 245 16.59 -0.20 11.87
N ILE A 246 15.35 -0.59 11.63
CA ILE A 246 14.60 -0.14 10.45
C ILE A 246 13.54 0.89 10.79
N ARG A 247 13.35 1.84 9.89
CA ARG A 247 12.27 2.83 9.93
C ARG A 247 11.69 3.06 8.54
N ALA A 248 10.46 3.57 8.48
CA ALA A 248 9.90 4.06 7.23
C ALA A 248 10.57 5.39 6.82
N SER A 249 10.55 5.69 5.53
CA SER A 249 11.22 6.88 4.98
C SER A 249 10.71 8.20 5.55
N TYR A 250 9.44 8.25 5.98
CA TYR A 250 8.83 9.46 6.56
C TYR A 250 9.15 9.67 8.03
N GLN A 251 9.64 8.65 8.74
CA GLN A 251 9.86 8.70 10.19
C GLN A 251 11.14 9.45 10.57
N ASP A 252 11.10 10.19 11.68
CA ASP A 252 12.26 10.91 12.23
C ASP A 252 13.42 9.93 12.52
N PRO A 253 14.61 10.16 11.98
CA PRO A 253 15.75 9.27 12.15
C PRO A 253 16.36 9.27 13.56
N LYS A 254 16.12 10.31 14.37
CA LYS A 254 16.82 10.54 15.65
C LYS A 254 16.89 9.32 16.57
N ALA A 255 15.77 8.63 16.81
CA ALA A 255 15.75 7.50 17.72
C ALA A 255 16.50 6.29 17.14
N SER A 256 16.36 6.03 15.84
CA SER A 256 17.06 4.93 15.18
C SER A 256 18.56 5.17 15.07
N GLU A 257 18.98 6.40 14.77
CA GLU A 257 20.40 6.82 14.74
C GLU A 257 21.02 6.77 16.14
N TRP A 258 20.30 7.26 17.17
CA TRP A 258 20.74 7.18 18.55
C TRP A 258 21.04 5.74 19.00
N LEU A 259 20.14 4.80 18.63
CA LEU A 259 20.34 3.38 18.96
C LEU A 259 21.51 2.78 18.15
N SER A 260 21.63 3.17 16.88
CA SER A 260 22.71 2.75 15.98
C SER A 260 24.08 3.13 16.52
N GLU A 261 24.27 4.40 16.92
CA GLU A 261 25.53 4.89 17.51
C GLU A 261 25.97 4.11 18.75
N ARG A 262 25.01 3.67 19.59
CA ARG A 262 25.29 2.94 20.83
C ARG A 262 25.51 1.45 20.65
N THR A 263 25.00 0.89 19.57
CA THR A 263 25.02 -0.56 19.34
C THR A 263 25.96 -0.99 18.23
N GLY A 264 26.33 -0.07 17.34
CA GLY A 264 27.05 -0.37 16.09
C GLY A 264 26.18 -1.04 15.01
N VAL A 265 24.88 -1.25 15.28
CA VAL A 265 23.93 -1.84 14.32
C VAL A 265 23.44 -0.75 13.38
N PRO A 266 23.45 -0.97 12.05
CA PRO A 266 23.08 0.09 11.11
C PRO A 266 21.59 0.47 11.23
N ALA A 267 21.32 1.78 11.24
CA ALA A 267 19.97 2.34 11.11
C ALA A 267 19.68 2.58 9.62
N ILE A 268 18.61 1.98 9.09
CA ILE A 268 18.25 2.09 7.68
C ILE A 268 16.80 2.54 7.48
N ALA A 269 16.60 3.43 6.52
CA ALA A 269 15.26 3.80 6.06
C ALA A 269 14.85 2.88 4.92
N LEU A 270 13.71 2.20 5.06
CA LEU A 270 13.11 1.37 4.02
C LEU A 270 11.95 2.12 3.35
N PRO A 271 11.73 1.93 2.04
CA PRO A 271 10.51 2.42 1.41
C PRO A 271 9.31 1.65 1.97
N PHE A 272 8.41 2.37 2.61
CA PHE A 272 7.23 1.77 3.23
C PHE A 272 6.05 1.71 2.25
N THR A 273 6.11 2.56 1.23
CA THR A 273 5.18 2.65 0.10
C THR A 273 5.92 3.06 -1.16
N VAL A 274 5.22 3.06 -2.28
CA VAL A 274 5.74 3.58 -3.55
C VAL A 274 6.12 5.05 -3.43
N GLY A 275 7.31 5.41 -3.92
CA GLY A 275 7.87 6.76 -3.78
C GLY A 275 8.65 7.01 -2.47
N GLY A 276 8.81 5.99 -1.61
CA GLY A 276 9.55 6.11 -0.34
C GLY A 276 11.05 6.35 -0.52
N ASN A 277 11.58 6.09 -1.69
CA ASN A 277 12.93 6.47 -2.14
C ASN A 277 12.97 6.51 -3.68
N PRO A 278 14.06 7.00 -4.30
CA PRO A 278 14.16 7.12 -5.76
C PRO A 278 14.00 5.80 -6.53
N GLU A 279 14.34 4.66 -5.92
CA GLU A 279 14.26 3.33 -6.54
C GLU A 279 12.85 2.74 -6.47
N SER A 280 12.03 3.14 -5.48
CA SER A 280 10.67 2.63 -5.26
C SER A 280 9.62 3.37 -6.09
N LYS A 281 9.83 3.48 -7.42
CA LYS A 281 8.94 4.20 -8.34
C LYS A 281 7.60 3.50 -8.57
N ASP A 282 7.55 2.21 -8.34
CA ASP A 282 6.40 1.33 -8.45
C ASP A 282 6.46 0.23 -7.39
N LEU A 283 5.48 -0.67 -7.40
CA LEU A 283 5.42 -1.78 -6.45
C LEU A 283 6.64 -2.71 -6.56
N PHE A 284 7.12 -2.99 -7.76
CA PHE A 284 8.29 -3.87 -7.96
C PHE A 284 9.55 -3.23 -7.40
N GLY A 285 9.79 -1.95 -7.71
CA GLY A 285 10.91 -1.17 -7.20
C GLY A 285 10.88 -1.02 -5.68
N MET A 286 9.68 -0.92 -5.07
CA MET A 286 9.53 -0.87 -3.63
C MET A 286 10.06 -2.15 -2.96
N PHE A 287 9.71 -3.33 -3.48
CA PHE A 287 10.21 -4.61 -2.96
C PHE A 287 11.68 -4.84 -3.28
N ASP A 288 12.12 -4.55 -4.50
CA ASP A 288 13.54 -4.64 -4.88
C ASP A 288 14.42 -3.79 -3.94
N SER A 289 14.07 -2.52 -3.76
CA SER A 289 14.80 -1.60 -2.88
C SER A 289 14.78 -2.03 -1.40
N THR A 290 13.66 -2.55 -0.92
CA THR A 290 13.55 -3.07 0.46
C THR A 290 14.54 -4.20 0.68
N ILE A 291 14.60 -5.18 -0.23
CA ILE A 291 15.50 -6.33 -0.13
C ILE A 291 16.96 -5.90 -0.28
N ASP A 292 17.27 -5.00 -1.23
CA ASP A 292 18.63 -4.49 -1.44
C ASP A 292 19.18 -3.79 -0.19
N LYS A 293 18.37 -2.96 0.46
CA LYS A 293 18.76 -2.26 1.69
C LYS A 293 18.97 -3.22 2.87
N LEU A 294 18.09 -4.23 3.02
CA LEU A 294 18.26 -5.25 4.07
C LEU A 294 19.53 -6.10 3.84
N LEU A 295 19.80 -6.50 2.59
CA LEU A 295 21.01 -7.23 2.23
C LEU A 295 22.26 -6.36 2.39
N GLY A 296 22.18 -5.08 2.08
CA GLY A 296 23.26 -4.12 2.32
C GLY A 296 23.64 -4.00 3.79
N ALA A 297 22.65 -4.05 4.69
CA ALA A 297 22.89 -4.06 6.13
C ALA A 297 23.46 -5.39 6.66
N ALA A 298 23.39 -6.48 5.88
CA ALA A 298 23.93 -7.78 6.27
C ALA A 298 25.45 -7.93 5.99
N ARG A 299 26.04 -6.98 5.31
CA ARG A 299 27.49 -6.97 4.96
C ARG A 299 28.30 -6.25 6.04
#